data_da1f7463058428133bfabe4bdbcd8850
#
_entry.id   da1f7463058428133bfabe4bdbcd8850
#
_cell.length_a   1.000
_cell.length_b   1.000
_cell.length_c   1.000
_cell.angle_alpha   90.00
_cell.angle_beta   90.00
_cell.angle_gamma   90.00
#
_symmetry.space_group_name_H-M   'P 1'
#
loop_
_entity.id
_entity.type
_entity.pdbx_description
1 polymer ?
#
loop_
_entity_poly.entity_id
_entity_poly.type
_entity_poly.pdbx_seq_one_letter_code
_entity_poly.pdbx_strand_id
1 'polypeptide(L)'
;MNYFKIFLKEWGGFFLILALIGLSRVFLWSNVRVEGHSMDPTLADNEILFVVKHLPIDRYDIVVAHEDAENKDIVKRVIGLPGDKIRYENDKLYINDQETDEPYLAEYLKRFKKDKLQSTYTGSNWDGKKGEYFRSIAEKSHAFTLDANFNTSFTFTIPEGEYLLLGDNRLVSNDSRHVGTFKAKDIVGEAKFRFWPIDRIGTF
;
A
#
# COMPACT_ATOMS: atom_id res chain seq x y z
N MET A 1 -0.76 57.03 8.16
CA MET A 1 -1.64 55.95 7.62
C MET A 1 -0.89 54.63 7.82
N ASN A 2 -1.52 53.64 8.43
CA ASN A 2 -0.79 52.47 8.94
C ASN A 2 -0.52 51.50 7.77
N TYR A 3 0.69 51.49 7.21
CA TYR A 3 1.11 50.61 6.10
C TYR A 3 0.69 49.14 6.28
N PHE A 4 0.68 48.65 7.54
CA PHE A 4 0.22 47.34 7.90
C PHE A 4 -1.27 47.10 7.59
N LYS A 5 -2.15 48.12 7.81
CA LYS A 5 -3.58 48.00 7.47
C LYS A 5 -3.81 47.95 5.95
N ILE A 6 -3.01 48.68 5.20
CA ILE A 6 -3.08 48.68 3.73
C ILE A 6 -2.63 47.31 3.22
N PHE A 7 -1.49 46.83 3.71
CA PHE A 7 -0.97 45.48 3.38
C PHE A 7 -2.00 44.39 3.68
N LEU A 8 -2.59 44.37 4.88
CA LEU A 8 -3.62 43.39 5.23
C LEU A 8 -4.86 43.49 4.35
N LYS A 9 -5.26 44.69 3.95
CA LYS A 9 -6.40 44.89 3.06
C LYS A 9 -6.14 44.35 1.64
N GLU A 10 -4.93 44.50 1.15
CA GLU A 10 -4.54 44.10 -0.22
C GLU A 10 -4.17 42.59 -0.27
N TRP A 11 -3.46 42.09 0.72
CA TRP A 11 -2.84 40.76 0.70
C TRP A 11 -3.43 39.77 1.73
N GLY A 12 -4.26 40.24 2.67
CA GLY A 12 -4.80 39.42 3.76
C GLY A 12 -5.58 38.21 3.26
N GLY A 13 -6.37 38.37 2.19
CA GLY A 13 -7.10 37.26 1.56
C GLY A 13 -6.17 36.21 0.96
N PHE A 14 -5.09 36.65 0.32
CA PHE A 14 -4.08 35.73 -0.24
C PHE A 14 -3.40 34.88 0.87
N PHE A 15 -2.94 35.55 1.94
CA PHE A 15 -2.32 34.85 3.05
C PHE A 15 -3.29 33.93 3.80
N LEU A 16 -4.56 34.34 3.90
CA LEU A 16 -5.59 33.48 4.48
C LEU A 16 -5.79 32.20 3.66
N ILE A 17 -5.86 32.31 2.33
CA ILE A 17 -5.97 31.14 1.45
C ILE A 17 -4.75 30.22 1.61
N LEU A 18 -3.54 30.77 1.61
CA LEU A 18 -2.32 29.99 1.84
C LEU A 18 -2.32 29.29 3.20
N ALA A 19 -2.78 29.98 4.24
CA ALA A 19 -2.91 29.38 5.57
C ALA A 19 -3.92 28.24 5.59
N LEU A 20 -5.08 28.41 4.92
CA LEU A 20 -6.09 27.36 4.81
C LEU A 20 -5.58 26.16 4.02
N ILE A 21 -4.84 26.36 2.93
CA ILE A 21 -4.19 25.29 2.18
C ILE A 21 -3.16 24.55 3.07
N GLY A 22 -2.33 25.30 3.80
CA GLY A 22 -1.36 24.71 4.72
C GLY A 22 -2.04 23.89 5.82
N LEU A 23 -3.10 24.41 6.42
CA LEU A 23 -3.89 23.69 7.43
C LEU A 23 -4.57 22.44 6.84
N SER A 24 -5.14 22.55 5.64
CA SER A 24 -5.77 21.40 4.98
C SER A 24 -4.76 20.26 4.76
N ARG A 25 -3.51 20.56 4.39
CA ARG A 25 -2.46 19.58 4.23
C ARG A 25 -2.13 18.85 5.53
N VAL A 26 -2.11 19.56 6.66
CA VAL A 26 -1.82 18.95 7.96
C VAL A 26 -2.94 17.99 8.38
N PHE A 27 -4.21 18.39 8.20
CA PHE A 27 -5.34 17.65 8.76
C PHE A 27 -6.04 16.72 7.76
N LEU A 28 -6.10 17.05 6.47
CA LEU A 28 -6.97 16.35 5.53
C LEU A 28 -6.24 15.46 4.53
N TRP A 29 -5.01 15.80 4.14
CA TRP A 29 -4.30 15.07 3.09
C TRP A 29 -2.78 15.17 3.24
N SER A 30 -2.08 14.25 2.57
CA SER A 30 -0.62 14.26 2.45
C SER A 30 -0.17 13.66 1.13
N ASN A 31 1.10 13.87 0.78
CA ASN A 31 1.74 13.18 -0.33
C ASN A 31 2.70 12.15 0.26
N VAL A 32 2.66 10.94 -0.29
CA VAL A 32 3.55 9.85 0.11
C VAL A 32 4.28 9.34 -1.11
N ARG A 33 5.60 9.15 -1.00
CA ARG A 33 6.40 8.49 -2.02
C ARG A 33 6.41 6.99 -1.73
N VAL A 34 6.13 6.20 -2.75
CA VAL A 34 6.28 4.74 -2.68
C VAL A 34 7.75 4.39 -2.68
N GLU A 35 8.19 3.65 -1.69
CA GLU A 35 9.55 3.13 -1.59
C GLU A 35 9.56 1.61 -1.68
N GLY A 36 10.29 1.09 -2.66
CA GLY A 36 10.44 -0.34 -2.89
C GLY A 36 9.34 -0.96 -3.74
N HIS A 37 9.25 -2.27 -3.69
CA HIS A 37 8.52 -3.10 -4.66
C HIS A 37 7.40 -3.94 -4.04
N SER A 38 7.00 -3.63 -2.82
CA SER A 38 5.98 -4.42 -2.09
C SER A 38 4.58 -4.31 -2.68
N MET A 39 4.32 -3.24 -3.46
CA MET A 39 3.03 -2.98 -4.08
C MET A 39 3.02 -3.19 -5.59
N ASP A 40 4.12 -3.69 -6.18
CA ASP A 40 4.11 -4.08 -7.60
C ASP A 40 3.05 -5.15 -7.88
N PRO A 41 2.37 -5.09 -9.01
CA PRO A 41 2.49 -4.15 -10.14
C PRO A 41 1.64 -2.89 -10.00
N THR A 42 0.81 -2.80 -8.96
CA THR A 42 -0.15 -1.71 -8.79
C THR A 42 0.56 -0.38 -8.60
N LEU A 43 1.54 -0.35 -7.69
CA LEU A 43 2.37 0.82 -7.42
C LEU A 43 3.84 0.46 -7.58
N ALA A 44 4.57 1.28 -8.33
CA ALA A 44 6.00 1.12 -8.54
C ALA A 44 6.82 2.03 -7.61
N ASP A 45 8.08 1.67 -7.45
CA ASP A 45 9.05 2.47 -6.70
C ASP A 45 9.13 3.92 -7.23
N ASN A 46 9.27 4.89 -6.33
CA ASN A 46 9.32 6.32 -6.60
C ASN A 46 8.01 6.98 -7.12
N GLU A 47 6.91 6.28 -7.17
CA GLU A 47 5.62 6.92 -7.43
C GLU A 47 5.19 7.80 -6.26
N ILE A 48 4.47 8.89 -6.56
CA ILE A 48 3.96 9.79 -5.53
C ILE A 48 2.44 9.74 -5.51
N LEU A 49 1.92 9.45 -4.33
CA LEU A 49 0.50 9.24 -4.07
C LEU A 49 -0.10 10.45 -3.36
N PHE A 50 -1.35 10.73 -3.68
CA PHE A 50 -2.20 11.62 -2.92
C PHE A 50 -3.00 10.79 -1.91
N VAL A 51 -2.79 11.08 -0.63
CA VAL A 51 -3.36 10.35 0.50
C VAL A 51 -4.36 11.24 1.21
N VAL A 52 -5.57 10.75 1.42
CA VAL A 52 -6.64 11.44 2.16
C VAL A 52 -6.74 10.80 3.54
N LYS A 53 -6.70 11.66 4.57
CA LYS A 53 -6.78 11.24 5.98
C LYS A 53 -8.24 11.14 6.43
N HIS A 54 -8.47 10.37 7.51
CA HIS A 54 -9.77 10.27 8.20
C HIS A 54 -10.95 9.77 7.35
N LEU A 55 -10.69 9.09 6.24
CA LEU A 55 -11.73 8.37 5.53
C LEU A 55 -12.05 7.04 6.23
N PRO A 56 -13.29 6.54 6.13
CA PRO A 56 -13.58 5.15 6.40
C PRO A 56 -12.69 4.26 5.55
N ILE A 57 -12.18 3.19 6.11
CA ILE A 57 -11.31 2.24 5.42
C ILE A 57 -12.13 1.04 5.00
N ASP A 58 -12.17 0.81 3.71
CA ASP A 58 -12.86 -0.30 3.09
C ASP A 58 -11.89 -1.40 2.64
N ARG A 59 -12.44 -2.58 2.36
CA ARG A 59 -11.66 -3.68 1.83
C ARG A 59 -11.11 -3.35 0.45
N TYR A 60 -9.85 -3.70 0.23
CA TYR A 60 -9.04 -3.43 -0.95
C TYR A 60 -8.55 -1.99 -1.12
N ASP A 61 -8.89 -1.08 -0.20
CA ASP A 61 -8.25 0.23 -0.17
C ASP A 61 -6.72 0.09 -0.06
N ILE A 62 -6.00 0.96 -0.74
CA ILE A 62 -4.56 1.11 -0.54
C ILE A 62 -4.37 2.18 0.53
N VAL A 63 -3.73 1.80 1.62
CA VAL A 63 -3.54 2.68 2.78
C VAL A 63 -2.07 2.92 3.05
N VAL A 64 -1.80 4.07 3.65
CA VAL A 64 -0.53 4.36 4.32
C VAL A 64 -0.72 4.05 5.80
N ALA A 65 0.14 3.22 6.34
CA ALA A 65 0.11 2.85 7.75
C ALA A 65 1.49 3.02 8.38
N HIS A 66 1.52 3.43 9.64
CA HIS A 66 2.75 3.53 10.43
C HIS A 66 3.11 2.15 10.98
N GLU A 67 4.33 1.70 10.72
CA GLU A 67 4.89 0.47 11.28
C GLU A 67 5.80 0.81 12.46
N ASP A 68 5.34 0.51 13.66
CA ASP A 68 6.04 0.87 14.90
C ASP A 68 7.44 0.23 15.02
N ALA A 69 7.60 -1.02 14.53
CA ALA A 69 8.85 -1.78 14.70
C ALA A 69 10.05 -1.13 13.98
N GLU A 70 9.81 -0.59 12.78
CA GLU A 70 10.84 0.08 11.98
C GLU A 70 10.67 1.60 11.99
N ASN A 71 9.64 2.13 12.70
CA ASN A 71 9.31 3.56 12.80
C ASN A 71 9.24 4.23 11.42
N LYS A 72 8.50 3.61 10.51
CA LYS A 72 8.34 4.08 9.14
C LYS A 72 6.90 3.97 8.66
N ASP A 73 6.53 4.79 7.68
CA ASP A 73 5.27 4.65 6.96
C ASP A 73 5.43 3.64 5.83
N ILE A 74 4.44 2.74 5.71
CA ILE A 74 4.37 1.72 4.67
C ILE A 74 3.10 1.90 3.85
N VAL A 75 3.14 1.47 2.58
CA VAL A 75 1.96 1.44 1.71
C VAL A 75 1.56 -0.02 1.50
N LYS A 76 0.32 -0.37 1.82
CA LYS A 76 -0.23 -1.72 1.70
C LYS A 76 -1.71 -1.68 1.31
N ARG A 77 -2.23 -2.84 0.91
CA ARG A 77 -3.66 -3.03 0.64
C ARG A 77 -4.37 -3.68 1.82
N VAL A 78 -5.57 -3.18 2.11
CA VAL A 78 -6.45 -3.74 3.15
C VAL A 78 -7.08 -5.03 2.63
N ILE A 79 -6.79 -6.15 3.29
CA ILE A 79 -7.36 -7.46 2.94
C ILE A 79 -8.37 -7.92 3.99
N GLY A 80 -8.08 -7.72 5.26
CA GLY A 80 -8.98 -8.07 6.36
C GLY A 80 -9.46 -6.81 7.10
N LEU A 81 -10.77 -6.75 7.35
CA LEU A 81 -11.42 -5.75 8.18
C LEU A 81 -11.57 -6.27 9.61
N PRO A 82 -11.85 -5.39 10.60
CA PRO A 82 -12.12 -5.81 11.97
C PRO A 82 -13.17 -6.93 12.05
N GLY A 83 -12.87 -7.98 12.80
CA GLY A 83 -13.75 -9.15 12.99
C GLY A 83 -13.68 -10.21 11.89
N ASP A 84 -12.97 -10.00 10.79
CA ASP A 84 -12.85 -10.98 9.72
C ASP A 84 -12.01 -12.20 10.11
N LYS A 85 -12.38 -13.33 9.49
CA LYS A 85 -11.53 -14.51 9.38
C LYS A 85 -11.00 -14.60 7.95
N ILE A 86 -9.71 -14.37 7.78
CA ILE A 86 -9.00 -14.42 6.49
C ILE A 86 -8.23 -15.73 6.42
N ARG A 87 -8.50 -16.54 5.38
CA ARG A 87 -7.77 -17.78 5.12
C ARG A 87 -7.23 -17.76 3.69
N TYR A 88 -5.97 -18.11 3.56
CA TYR A 88 -5.35 -18.44 2.27
C TYR A 88 -5.15 -19.93 2.15
N GLU A 89 -5.33 -20.45 0.94
CA GLU A 89 -5.10 -21.85 0.61
C GLU A 89 -4.64 -21.97 -0.85
N ASN A 90 -3.34 -22.19 -1.08
CA ASN A 90 -2.74 -22.31 -2.41
C ASN A 90 -3.11 -21.13 -3.35
N ASP A 91 -2.83 -19.91 -2.92
CA ASP A 91 -3.13 -18.64 -3.62
C ASP A 91 -4.63 -18.29 -3.75
N LYS A 92 -5.51 -19.01 -3.07
CA LYS A 92 -6.93 -18.65 -2.98
C LYS A 92 -7.22 -17.95 -1.67
N LEU A 93 -7.90 -16.84 -1.73
CA LEU A 93 -8.37 -16.07 -0.57
C LEU A 93 -9.79 -16.50 -0.20
N TYR A 94 -10.00 -16.72 1.10
CA TYR A 94 -11.31 -16.92 1.70
C TYR A 94 -11.52 -15.89 2.81
N ILE A 95 -12.64 -15.18 2.74
CA ILE A 95 -13.07 -14.21 3.73
C ILE A 95 -14.34 -14.73 4.39
N ASN A 96 -14.30 -14.97 5.69
CA ASN A 96 -15.41 -15.55 6.44
C ASN A 96 -15.92 -16.85 5.79
N ASP A 97 -14.97 -17.69 5.39
CA ASP A 97 -15.15 -18.98 4.69
C ASP A 97 -15.74 -18.88 3.27
N GLN A 98 -15.89 -17.68 2.71
CA GLN A 98 -16.32 -17.46 1.32
C GLN A 98 -15.11 -17.21 0.42
N GLU A 99 -14.95 -18.00 -0.66
CA GLU A 99 -13.91 -17.78 -1.68
C GLU A 99 -14.11 -16.40 -2.32
N THR A 100 -13.03 -15.64 -2.39
CA THR A 100 -13.04 -14.23 -2.81
C THR A 100 -11.90 -13.97 -3.79
N ASP A 101 -12.19 -13.31 -4.91
CA ASP A 101 -11.19 -13.00 -5.92
C ASP A 101 -10.32 -11.80 -5.53
N GLU A 102 -9.06 -11.84 -5.97
CA GLU A 102 -8.09 -10.75 -5.88
C GLU A 102 -7.68 -10.30 -7.30
N PRO A 103 -8.55 -9.58 -8.04
CA PRO A 103 -8.33 -9.27 -9.45
C PRO A 103 -7.06 -8.46 -9.71
N TYR A 104 -6.62 -7.64 -8.74
CA TYR A 104 -5.39 -6.86 -8.82
C TYR A 104 -4.12 -7.74 -8.81
N LEU A 105 -4.20 -9.01 -8.39
CA LEU A 105 -3.10 -9.98 -8.45
C LEU A 105 -3.09 -10.83 -9.72
N ALA A 106 -4.15 -10.81 -10.52
CA ALA A 106 -4.35 -11.75 -11.62
C ALA A 106 -3.16 -11.83 -12.60
N GLU A 107 -2.58 -10.67 -12.94
CA GLU A 107 -1.43 -10.61 -13.85
C GLU A 107 -0.17 -11.23 -13.23
N TYR A 108 0.11 -10.93 -11.96
CA TYR A 108 1.27 -11.50 -11.26
C TYR A 108 1.10 -12.99 -11.01
N LEU A 109 -0.08 -13.45 -10.63
CA LEU A 109 -0.39 -14.88 -10.48
C LEU A 109 -0.22 -15.63 -11.81
N LYS A 110 -0.67 -15.03 -12.92
CA LYS A 110 -0.48 -15.61 -14.26
C LYS A 110 1.00 -15.73 -14.61
N ARG A 111 1.80 -14.69 -14.38
CA ARG A 111 3.24 -14.70 -14.63
C ARG A 111 3.97 -15.66 -13.68
N PHE A 112 3.56 -15.71 -12.41
CA PHE A 112 4.12 -16.67 -11.46
C PHE A 112 3.88 -18.12 -11.89
N LYS A 113 2.67 -18.45 -12.34
CA LYS A 113 2.36 -19.77 -12.88
C LYS A 113 3.10 -20.09 -14.18
N LYS A 114 3.39 -19.09 -15.00
CA LYS A 114 4.05 -19.26 -16.30
C LYS A 114 5.55 -19.54 -16.14
N ASP A 115 6.25 -18.70 -15.41
CA ASP A 115 7.72 -18.71 -15.36
C ASP A 115 8.30 -18.30 -14.00
N LYS A 116 7.50 -18.38 -12.92
CA LYS A 116 7.92 -17.95 -11.60
C LYS A 116 8.44 -16.51 -11.58
N LEU A 117 7.80 -15.61 -12.33
CA LEU A 117 8.17 -14.19 -12.45
C LEU A 117 9.60 -13.94 -12.96
N GLN A 118 10.24 -14.94 -13.56
CA GLN A 118 11.62 -14.80 -14.05
C GLN A 118 11.74 -13.69 -15.09
N SER A 119 10.81 -13.62 -16.06
CA SER A 119 10.77 -12.55 -17.05
C SER A 119 10.34 -11.19 -16.48
N THR A 120 9.63 -11.19 -15.36
CA THR A 120 9.12 -9.96 -14.73
C THR A 120 10.24 -9.16 -14.08
N TYR A 121 11.14 -9.84 -13.39
CA TYR A 121 12.25 -9.21 -12.66
C TYR A 121 13.53 -9.11 -13.49
N THR A 122 13.40 -8.85 -14.80
CA THR A 122 14.49 -8.61 -15.73
C THR A 122 14.34 -7.26 -16.44
N GLY A 123 15.42 -6.71 -16.97
CA GLY A 123 15.42 -5.46 -17.74
C GLY A 123 15.92 -4.26 -16.93
N SER A 124 15.84 -3.07 -17.54
CA SER A 124 16.45 -1.84 -17.04
C SER A 124 15.85 -1.29 -15.74
N ASN A 125 14.63 -1.71 -15.39
CA ASN A 125 13.97 -1.28 -14.16
C ASN A 125 14.40 -2.08 -12.93
N TRP A 126 15.18 -3.14 -13.13
CA TRP A 126 15.69 -4.01 -12.08
C TRP A 126 17.20 -3.93 -12.09
N ASP A 127 17.79 -3.29 -11.07
CA ASP A 127 19.24 -3.42 -10.91
C ASP A 127 19.58 -4.92 -10.73
N GLY A 128 20.71 -5.35 -11.28
CA GLY A 128 21.05 -6.77 -11.38
C GLY A 128 20.85 -7.55 -10.07
N LYS A 129 21.33 -7.02 -8.94
CA LYS A 129 21.27 -7.68 -7.63
C LYS A 129 19.84 -7.80 -7.10
N LYS A 130 19.03 -6.76 -7.23
CA LYS A 130 17.65 -6.76 -6.72
C LYS A 130 16.76 -7.69 -7.56
N GLY A 131 16.88 -7.63 -8.88
CA GLY A 131 16.17 -8.54 -9.78
C GLY A 131 16.57 -10.01 -9.56
N GLU A 132 17.86 -10.31 -9.38
CA GLU A 132 18.34 -11.65 -9.04
C GLU A 132 17.76 -12.16 -7.72
N TYR A 133 17.75 -11.32 -6.70
CA TYR A 133 17.18 -11.67 -5.40
C TYR A 133 15.69 -12.03 -5.52
N PHE A 134 14.88 -11.22 -6.21
CA PHE A 134 13.44 -11.48 -6.39
C PHE A 134 13.19 -12.73 -7.25
N ARG A 135 13.96 -12.96 -8.30
CA ARG A 135 13.88 -14.20 -9.09
C ARG A 135 14.19 -15.43 -8.22
N SER A 136 15.24 -15.34 -7.39
CA SER A 136 15.60 -16.45 -6.48
C SER A 136 14.50 -16.77 -5.46
N ILE A 137 13.83 -15.76 -4.90
CA ILE A 137 12.67 -15.99 -4.02
C ILE A 137 11.55 -16.66 -4.80
N ALA A 138 11.18 -16.10 -5.94
CA ALA A 138 10.05 -16.60 -6.73
C ALA A 138 10.28 -18.05 -7.21
N GLU A 139 11.50 -18.40 -7.61
CA GLU A 139 11.86 -19.75 -8.04
C GLU A 139 11.66 -20.78 -6.93
N LYS A 140 12.06 -20.43 -5.70
CA LYS A 140 11.96 -21.32 -4.52
C LYS A 140 10.55 -21.40 -3.95
N SER A 141 9.67 -20.46 -4.29
CA SER A 141 8.33 -20.40 -3.73
C SER A 141 7.39 -21.40 -4.37
N HIS A 142 6.63 -22.14 -3.54
CA HIS A 142 5.64 -23.10 -4.00
C HIS A 142 4.32 -22.44 -4.38
N ALA A 143 3.98 -21.29 -3.76
CA ALA A 143 2.84 -20.44 -4.05
C ALA A 143 3.27 -18.97 -4.09
N PHE A 144 2.44 -18.11 -4.64
CA PHE A 144 2.68 -16.66 -4.70
C PHE A 144 2.40 -15.98 -3.35
N THR A 145 1.40 -16.50 -2.62
CA THR A 145 1.04 -16.02 -1.28
C THR A 145 1.40 -17.06 -0.24
N LEU A 146 2.36 -16.73 0.61
CA LEU A 146 2.88 -17.57 1.68
C LEU A 146 2.80 -16.81 3.01
N ASP A 147 2.68 -17.52 4.13
CA ASP A 147 2.87 -16.89 5.45
C ASP A 147 4.37 -16.71 5.80
N ALA A 148 4.65 -16.18 6.98
CA ALA A 148 6.02 -15.98 7.47
C ALA A 148 6.83 -17.28 7.64
N ASN A 149 6.17 -18.44 7.70
CA ASN A 149 6.78 -19.76 7.81
C ASN A 149 6.82 -20.52 6.47
N PHE A 150 6.53 -19.83 5.35
CA PHE A 150 6.45 -20.36 4.00
C PHE A 150 5.33 -21.40 3.79
N ASN A 151 4.28 -21.39 4.63
CA ASN A 151 3.11 -22.22 4.41
C ASN A 151 2.21 -21.63 3.32
N THR A 152 1.63 -22.51 2.50
CA THR A 152 0.67 -22.15 1.44
C THR A 152 -0.78 -22.10 1.96
N SER A 153 -1.01 -22.58 3.19
CA SER A 153 -2.30 -22.54 3.87
C SER A 153 -2.14 -21.97 5.26
N PHE A 154 -2.84 -20.87 5.55
CA PHE A 154 -2.78 -20.16 6.82
C PHE A 154 -4.06 -19.33 7.05
N THR A 155 -4.29 -18.96 8.31
CA THR A 155 -5.49 -18.22 8.71
C THR A 155 -5.15 -17.11 9.68
N PHE A 156 -5.79 -15.95 9.49
CA PHE A 156 -5.80 -14.83 10.43
C PHE A 156 -7.22 -14.60 10.92
N THR A 157 -7.39 -14.38 12.22
CA THR A 157 -8.61 -13.79 12.78
C THR A 157 -8.26 -12.36 13.15
N ILE A 158 -8.97 -11.41 12.55
CA ILE A 158 -8.64 -10.00 12.69
C ILE A 158 -9.33 -9.45 13.95
N PRO A 159 -8.58 -8.92 14.92
CA PRO A 159 -9.17 -8.32 16.11
C PRO A 159 -10.05 -7.10 15.78
N GLU A 160 -10.98 -6.79 16.67
CA GLU A 160 -11.76 -5.55 16.57
C GLU A 160 -10.84 -4.32 16.58
N GLY A 161 -11.11 -3.39 15.67
CA GLY A 161 -10.31 -2.17 15.50
C GLY A 161 -8.95 -2.36 14.84
N GLU A 162 -8.66 -3.55 14.27
CA GLU A 162 -7.44 -3.85 13.55
C GLU A 162 -7.70 -4.27 12.10
N TYR A 163 -6.68 -4.17 11.25
CA TYR A 163 -6.73 -4.46 9.83
C TYR A 163 -5.59 -5.39 9.42
N LEU A 164 -5.88 -6.30 8.50
CA LEU A 164 -4.84 -7.10 7.83
C LEU A 164 -4.41 -6.38 6.56
N LEU A 165 -3.16 -5.94 6.53
CA LEU A 165 -2.56 -5.20 5.43
C LEU A 165 -1.55 -6.08 4.69
N LEU A 166 -1.74 -6.30 3.39
CA LEU A 166 -0.81 -7.06 2.56
C LEU A 166 -0.29 -6.23 1.40
N GLY A 167 0.94 -6.52 0.99
CA GLY A 167 1.48 -5.98 -0.26
C GLY A 167 0.96 -6.76 -1.47
N ASP A 168 0.80 -6.10 -2.61
CA ASP A 168 0.38 -6.74 -3.85
C ASP A 168 1.48 -7.66 -4.39
N ASN A 169 2.74 -7.33 -4.18
CA ASN A 169 3.85 -8.24 -4.44
C ASN A 169 4.08 -9.18 -3.25
N ARG A 170 3.26 -10.21 -3.17
CA ARG A 170 3.19 -11.16 -2.04
C ARG A 170 4.52 -11.80 -1.68
N LEU A 171 5.40 -12.04 -2.65
CA LEU A 171 6.67 -12.74 -2.43
C LEU A 171 7.73 -11.90 -1.72
N VAL A 172 7.69 -10.58 -1.86
CA VAL A 172 8.75 -9.69 -1.36
C VAL A 172 8.24 -8.65 -0.36
N SER A 173 6.94 -8.66 -0.06
CA SER A 173 6.36 -7.71 0.88
C SER A 173 6.61 -8.13 2.32
N ASN A 174 7.20 -7.23 3.11
CA ASN A 174 7.10 -7.27 4.55
C ASN A 174 5.76 -6.61 4.94
N ASP A 175 4.83 -7.39 5.50
CA ASP A 175 3.46 -6.96 5.78
C ASP A 175 2.85 -7.76 6.94
N SER A 176 1.53 -7.68 7.13
CA SER A 176 0.85 -8.33 8.27
C SER A 176 1.15 -9.81 8.44
N ARG A 177 1.61 -10.50 7.43
CA ARG A 177 2.02 -11.91 7.54
C ARG A 177 3.28 -12.09 8.40
N HIS A 178 4.08 -11.03 8.53
CA HIS A 178 5.34 -11.01 9.27
C HIS A 178 5.23 -10.20 10.57
N VAL A 179 4.54 -9.05 10.53
CA VAL A 179 4.51 -8.08 11.64
C VAL A 179 3.19 -8.08 12.42
N GLY A 180 2.17 -8.85 11.96
CA GLY A 180 0.85 -8.86 12.56
C GLY A 180 -0.08 -7.78 12.01
N THR A 181 -1.27 -7.67 12.60
CA THR A 181 -2.32 -6.72 12.22
C THR A 181 -1.99 -5.29 12.63
N PHE A 182 -2.56 -4.31 11.93
CA PHE A 182 -2.37 -2.88 12.18
C PHE A 182 -3.62 -2.30 12.85
N LYS A 183 -3.43 -1.50 13.88
CA LYS A 183 -4.54 -0.81 14.55
C LYS A 183 -5.07 0.32 13.68
N ALA A 184 -6.36 0.61 13.80
CA ALA A 184 -6.97 1.73 13.09
C ALA A 184 -6.25 3.07 13.28
N LYS A 185 -5.71 3.33 14.48
CA LYS A 185 -4.95 4.55 14.79
C LYS A 185 -3.61 4.66 14.05
N ASP A 186 -3.06 3.54 13.59
CA ASP A 186 -1.78 3.48 12.89
C ASP A 186 -1.96 3.71 11.38
N ILE A 187 -3.22 3.74 10.89
CA ILE A 187 -3.53 4.09 9.50
C ILE A 187 -3.52 5.60 9.35
N VAL A 188 -2.55 6.10 8.58
CA VAL A 188 -2.35 7.53 8.29
C VAL A 188 -3.44 8.06 7.35
N GLY A 189 -3.84 7.24 6.36
CA GLY A 189 -4.88 7.58 5.40
C GLY A 189 -4.92 6.66 4.21
N GLU A 190 -5.88 6.90 3.32
CA GLU A 190 -6.11 6.14 2.10
C GLU A 190 -5.46 6.83 0.90
N ALA A 191 -4.74 6.09 0.07
CA ALA A 191 -4.19 6.54 -1.20
C ALA A 191 -5.29 6.56 -2.27
N LYS A 192 -5.69 7.74 -2.72
CA LYS A 192 -6.79 7.88 -3.69
C LYS A 192 -6.33 7.89 -5.14
N PHE A 193 -5.17 8.46 -5.42
CA PHE A 193 -4.61 8.42 -6.76
C PHE A 193 -3.09 8.68 -6.76
N ARG A 194 -2.46 8.22 -7.82
CA ARG A 194 -1.06 8.51 -8.14
C ARG A 194 -1.01 9.75 -9.02
N PHE A 195 -0.23 10.75 -8.62
CA PHE A 195 -0.05 11.97 -9.42
C PHE A 195 1.35 12.10 -10.04
N TRP A 196 2.27 11.22 -9.70
CA TRP A 196 3.59 11.13 -10.32
C TRP A 196 4.01 9.68 -10.49
N PRO A 197 4.65 9.30 -11.60
CA PRO A 197 5.00 10.12 -12.76
C PRO A 197 3.77 10.51 -13.61
N ILE A 198 3.94 11.55 -14.43
CA ILE A 198 2.80 12.18 -15.17
C ILE A 198 2.15 11.19 -16.16
N ASP A 199 2.95 10.31 -16.78
CA ASP A 199 2.50 9.28 -17.72
C ASP A 199 1.71 8.14 -17.05
N ARG A 200 1.70 8.08 -15.71
CA ARG A 200 0.98 7.10 -14.92
C ARG A 200 -0.03 7.71 -13.96
N ILE A 201 -0.42 8.97 -14.17
CA ILE A 201 -1.48 9.61 -13.36
C ILE A 201 -2.77 8.80 -13.45
N GLY A 202 -3.36 8.49 -12.28
CA GLY A 202 -4.62 7.75 -12.22
C GLY A 202 -4.90 7.15 -10.85
N THR A 203 -6.06 6.51 -10.75
CA THR A 203 -6.48 5.66 -9.63
C THR A 203 -5.93 4.23 -9.78
N PHE A 204 -6.14 3.37 -8.78
CA PHE A 204 -5.62 2.00 -8.72
C PHE A 204 -6.73 0.97 -8.78
#